data_f0af159c023b292a83f2b9f6b258cc14
#
_entry.id   f0af159c023b292a83f2b9f6b258cc14
#
_cell.length_a   1.000
_cell.length_b   1.000
_cell.length_c   1.000
_cell.angle_alpha   90.00
_cell.angle_beta   90.00
_cell.angle_gamma   90.00
#
_symmetry.space_group_name_H-M   'P 1'
#
loop_
_entity.id
_entity.type
_entity.pdbx_description
1 polymer ?
#
loop_
_entity_poly.entity_id
_entity_poly.type
_entity_poly.pdbx_seq_one_letter_code
_entity_poly.pdbx_strand_id
1 'polypeptide(L)'
;MQGGTAATQEVFIENVGQPTLGCIRPAVDALQDLDMHRKVQLIISGGIRNGADVAKALALGADAVSIGSAAMIAIGDNDPKWEKDYNKLGTTAGAYDDWHEGNDPAGISTQDPKLMKRLDPIKAGRKLSNYLKVMTLEAQTLARACGKNSLHNLEPEDMCALTFEAAAMARVPLAGTTWIPGINNK
;
A
#
# COMPACT_ATOMS: atom_id res chain seq x y z
N MET A 1 1.82 -7.26 -9.61
CA MET A 1 1.06 -7.38 -8.36
C MET A 1 1.63 -6.44 -7.32
N GLN A 2 0.83 -5.95 -6.39
CA GLN A 2 1.24 -4.91 -5.43
C GLN A 2 1.19 -5.42 -3.98
N GLY A 3 1.73 -6.54 -3.74
CA GLY A 3 1.78 -7.18 -2.44
C GLY A 3 1.46 -8.66 -2.56
N GLY A 4 1.66 -9.35 -1.51
CA GLY A 4 1.48 -10.78 -1.42
C GLY A 4 1.99 -11.28 -0.09
N THR A 5 2.03 -12.56 0.10
CA THR A 5 2.70 -13.12 1.27
C THR A 5 4.22 -13.03 1.09
N ALA A 6 4.93 -12.72 2.17
CA ALA A 6 6.39 -12.68 2.17
C ALA A 6 7.05 -14.02 1.76
N ALA A 7 6.33 -15.13 1.89
CA ALA A 7 6.78 -16.46 1.51
C ALA A 7 6.44 -16.83 0.05
N THR A 8 6.12 -15.86 -0.78
CA THR A 8 5.75 -16.10 -2.19
C THR A 8 6.95 -15.89 -3.09
N GLN A 9 7.17 -16.80 -4.04
CA GLN A 9 8.20 -16.68 -5.06
C GLN A 9 7.95 -15.46 -5.97
N GLU A 10 9.03 -14.83 -6.44
CA GLU A 10 9.01 -13.62 -7.27
C GLU A 10 8.11 -13.76 -8.50
N VAL A 11 8.14 -14.92 -9.16
CA VAL A 11 7.29 -15.22 -10.33
C VAL A 11 5.80 -15.05 -10.02
N PHE A 12 5.34 -15.37 -8.81
CA PHE A 12 3.96 -15.14 -8.39
C PHE A 12 3.69 -13.68 -8.08
N ILE A 13 4.64 -12.98 -7.45
CA ILE A 13 4.52 -11.55 -7.14
C ILE A 13 4.33 -10.76 -8.42
N GLU A 14 5.04 -11.10 -9.48
CA GLU A 14 4.99 -10.40 -10.76
C GLU A 14 3.79 -10.76 -11.62
N ASN A 15 3.35 -12.02 -11.59
CA ASN A 15 2.45 -12.54 -12.61
C ASN A 15 1.08 -13.02 -12.10
N VAL A 16 0.87 -13.12 -10.79
CA VAL A 16 -0.37 -13.64 -10.20
C VAL A 16 -1.08 -12.60 -9.35
N GLY A 17 -2.38 -12.47 -9.54
CA GLY A 17 -3.25 -11.54 -8.80
C GLY A 17 -3.61 -10.30 -9.60
N GLN A 18 -4.37 -9.42 -8.97
CA GLN A 18 -4.82 -8.16 -9.55
C GLN A 18 -4.16 -6.97 -8.86
N PRO A 19 -3.92 -5.86 -9.57
CA PRO A 19 -3.51 -4.61 -8.93
C PRO A 19 -4.53 -4.17 -7.88
N THR A 20 -4.05 -3.68 -6.75
CA THR A 20 -4.89 -3.23 -5.62
C THR A 20 -5.98 -2.25 -6.06
N LEU A 21 -5.64 -1.30 -6.93
CA LEU A 21 -6.59 -0.31 -7.46
C LEU A 21 -7.81 -0.98 -8.11
N GLY A 22 -7.61 -2.06 -8.87
CA GLY A 22 -8.68 -2.78 -9.55
C GLY A 22 -9.51 -3.69 -8.64
N CYS A 23 -9.09 -3.90 -7.40
CA CYS A 23 -9.77 -4.79 -6.45
C CYS A 23 -10.74 -4.04 -5.53
N ILE A 24 -10.54 -2.73 -5.28
CA ILE A 24 -11.28 -2.02 -4.23
C ILE A 24 -12.76 -1.90 -4.59
N ARG A 25 -13.08 -1.37 -5.76
CA ARG A 25 -14.49 -1.15 -6.15
C ARG A 25 -15.28 -2.45 -6.27
N PRO A 26 -14.78 -3.53 -6.90
CA PRO A 26 -15.47 -4.82 -6.89
C PRO A 26 -15.73 -5.38 -5.49
N ALA A 27 -14.78 -5.19 -4.54
CA ALA A 27 -14.99 -5.62 -3.16
C ALA A 27 -16.08 -4.79 -2.46
N VAL A 28 -16.10 -3.47 -2.68
CA VAL A 28 -17.15 -2.58 -2.16
C VAL A 28 -18.51 -2.95 -2.73
N ASP A 29 -18.62 -3.19 -4.04
CA ASP A 29 -19.88 -3.58 -4.69
C ASP A 29 -20.41 -4.89 -4.11
N ALA A 30 -19.54 -5.90 -3.93
CA ALA A 30 -19.93 -7.17 -3.32
C ALA A 30 -20.46 -6.99 -1.88
N LEU A 31 -19.85 -6.10 -1.08
CA LEU A 31 -20.33 -5.78 0.25
C LEU A 31 -21.65 -5.00 0.21
N GLN A 32 -21.88 -4.16 -0.79
CA GLN A 32 -23.13 -3.45 -1.00
C GLN A 32 -24.24 -4.40 -1.40
N ASP A 33 -24.00 -5.33 -2.34
CA ASP A 33 -24.96 -6.34 -2.79
C ASP A 33 -25.44 -7.24 -1.65
N LEU A 34 -24.58 -7.48 -0.66
CA LEU A 34 -24.89 -8.26 0.54
C LEU A 34 -25.45 -7.40 1.70
N ASP A 35 -25.64 -6.10 1.51
CA ASP A 35 -25.99 -5.14 2.58
C ASP A 35 -25.02 -5.19 3.77
N MET A 36 -23.74 -5.46 3.50
CA MET A 36 -22.68 -5.59 4.48
C MET A 36 -21.67 -4.41 4.46
N HIS A 37 -21.75 -3.53 3.47
CA HIS A 37 -20.89 -2.36 3.37
C HIS A 37 -20.95 -1.51 4.65
N ARG A 38 -19.82 -1.15 5.20
CA ARG A 38 -19.64 -0.46 6.49
C ARG A 38 -20.13 -1.22 7.75
N LYS A 39 -20.71 -2.41 7.58
CA LYS A 39 -20.95 -3.35 8.69
C LYS A 39 -19.74 -4.28 8.88
N VAL A 40 -19.06 -4.59 7.78
CA VAL A 40 -17.76 -5.27 7.74
C VAL A 40 -16.71 -4.25 7.26
N GLN A 41 -15.60 -4.18 7.96
CA GLN A 41 -14.53 -3.27 7.60
C GLN A 41 -13.67 -3.84 6.47
N LEU A 42 -13.51 -3.08 5.40
CA LEU A 42 -12.69 -3.42 4.25
C LEU A 42 -11.27 -2.85 4.45
N ILE A 43 -10.31 -3.73 4.64
CA ILE A 43 -8.89 -3.36 4.79
C ILE A 43 -8.16 -3.66 3.48
N ILE A 44 -7.54 -2.66 2.89
CA ILE A 44 -6.80 -2.77 1.64
C ILE A 44 -5.31 -2.87 1.91
N SER A 45 -4.66 -3.87 1.30
CA SER A 45 -3.23 -4.09 1.37
C SER A 45 -2.63 -4.21 -0.04
N GLY A 46 -1.43 -3.67 -0.21
CA GLY A 46 -0.66 -3.75 -1.45
C GLY A 46 -0.44 -2.40 -2.12
N GLY A 47 0.84 -2.04 -2.31
CA GLY A 47 1.25 -0.83 -3.00
C GLY A 47 1.01 0.50 -2.27
N ILE A 48 0.64 0.48 -1.00
CA ILE A 48 0.42 1.68 -0.18
C ILE A 48 1.76 2.22 0.30
N ARG A 49 2.14 3.42 -0.11
CA ARG A 49 3.47 4.02 0.10
C ARG A 49 3.45 5.39 0.77
N ASN A 50 2.37 6.13 0.65
CA ASN A 50 2.26 7.51 1.13
C ASN A 50 0.81 7.87 1.45
N GLY A 51 0.59 9.07 1.96
CA GLY A 51 -0.75 9.53 2.33
C GLY A 51 -1.70 9.70 1.15
N ALA A 52 -1.19 9.92 -0.06
CA ALA A 52 -2.04 9.98 -1.25
C ALA A 52 -2.60 8.60 -1.61
N ASP A 53 -1.79 7.53 -1.48
CA ASP A 53 -2.28 6.16 -1.68
C ASP A 53 -3.35 5.81 -0.64
N VAL A 54 -3.15 6.22 0.63
CA VAL A 54 -4.15 6.07 1.70
C VAL A 54 -5.45 6.79 1.35
N ALA A 55 -5.37 8.09 1.00
CA ALA A 55 -6.55 8.89 0.67
C ALA A 55 -7.34 8.29 -0.50
N LYS A 56 -6.65 7.82 -1.56
CA LYS A 56 -7.28 7.16 -2.71
C LYS A 56 -7.97 5.86 -2.33
N ALA A 57 -7.33 5.02 -1.52
CA ALA A 57 -7.93 3.77 -1.08
C ALA A 57 -9.21 4.02 -0.26
N LEU A 58 -9.18 4.99 0.66
CA LEU A 58 -10.35 5.37 1.45
C LEU A 58 -11.44 6.01 0.60
N ALA A 59 -11.08 6.88 -0.34
CA ALA A 59 -12.04 7.46 -1.29
C ALA A 59 -12.75 6.40 -2.14
N LEU A 60 -12.06 5.31 -2.49
CA LEU A 60 -12.66 4.19 -3.22
C LEU A 60 -13.51 3.26 -2.37
N GLY A 61 -13.56 3.49 -1.05
CA GLY A 61 -14.45 2.79 -0.14
C GLY A 61 -13.79 1.82 0.84
N ALA A 62 -12.45 1.84 0.97
CA ALA A 62 -11.77 1.13 2.04
C ALA A 62 -12.02 1.82 3.38
N ASP A 63 -12.06 1.04 4.47
CA ASP A 63 -12.13 1.56 5.84
C ASP A 63 -10.74 1.76 6.44
N ALA A 64 -9.76 0.97 6.00
CA ALA A 64 -8.37 1.05 6.44
C ALA A 64 -7.42 0.54 5.37
N VAL A 65 -6.14 0.81 5.57
CA VAL A 65 -5.06 0.27 4.72
C VAL A 65 -4.03 -0.46 5.58
N SER A 66 -3.41 -1.48 4.99
CA SER A 66 -2.26 -2.18 5.55
C SER A 66 -1.02 -1.85 4.74
N ILE A 67 0.11 -1.62 5.43
CA ILE A 67 1.41 -1.38 4.81
C ILE A 67 2.38 -2.48 5.23
N GLY A 68 3.23 -2.90 4.30
CA GLY A 68 4.29 -3.90 4.53
C GLY A 68 5.66 -3.31 4.18
N SER A 69 6.09 -3.45 2.93
CA SER A 69 7.41 -3.00 2.45
C SER A 69 7.71 -1.53 2.77
N ALA A 70 6.71 -0.66 2.72
CA ALA A 70 6.88 0.74 3.08
C ALA A 70 7.30 0.94 4.55
N ALA A 71 6.76 0.13 5.48
CA ALA A 71 7.17 0.14 6.88
C ALA A 71 8.59 -0.42 7.06
N MET A 72 8.92 -1.51 6.35
CA MET A 72 10.26 -2.11 6.37
C MET A 72 11.32 -1.10 5.91
N ILE A 73 11.07 -0.44 4.77
CA ILE A 73 11.94 0.62 4.26
C ILE A 73 12.07 1.78 5.26
N ALA A 74 10.97 2.20 5.88
CA ALA A 74 10.98 3.27 6.87
C ALA A 74 11.86 2.95 8.09
N ILE A 75 11.96 1.69 8.50
CA ILE A 75 12.83 1.28 9.61
C ILE A 75 14.28 1.02 9.19
N GLY A 76 14.58 1.02 7.90
CA GLY A 76 15.95 0.98 7.38
C GLY A 76 16.35 -0.30 6.64
N ASP A 77 15.36 -1.05 6.13
CA ASP A 77 15.58 -2.24 5.31
C ASP A 77 16.47 -1.93 4.09
N ASN A 78 16.22 -0.81 3.42
CA ASN A 78 16.96 -0.33 2.25
C ASN A 78 18.12 0.61 2.56
N ASP A 79 18.68 0.62 3.78
CA ASP A 79 19.83 1.45 4.11
C ASP A 79 21.02 1.07 3.18
N PRO A 80 21.62 2.02 2.45
CA PRO A 80 22.70 1.74 1.48
C PRO A 80 23.90 0.96 2.07
N LYS A 81 24.08 1.01 3.37
CA LYS A 81 25.14 0.22 4.04
C LYS A 81 24.95 -1.29 3.90
N TRP A 82 23.72 -1.76 3.63
CA TRP A 82 23.39 -3.17 3.46
C TRP A 82 23.41 -3.65 2.00
N GLU A 83 23.55 -2.75 1.03
CA GLU A 83 23.48 -3.06 -0.40
C GLU A 83 24.44 -4.19 -0.81
N LYS A 84 25.68 -4.17 -0.31
CA LYS A 84 26.66 -5.22 -0.59
C LYS A 84 26.27 -6.58 -0.01
N ASP A 85 25.60 -6.60 1.12
CA ASP A 85 25.17 -7.84 1.76
C ASP A 85 23.94 -8.41 1.04
N TYR A 86 22.97 -7.57 0.64
CA TYR A 86 21.87 -8.01 -0.23
C TYR A 86 22.35 -8.53 -1.59
N ASN A 87 23.30 -7.85 -2.23
CA ASN A 87 23.87 -8.30 -3.50
C ASN A 87 24.55 -9.68 -3.40
N LYS A 88 25.16 -10.03 -2.27
CA LYS A 88 25.70 -11.37 -2.04
C LYS A 88 24.62 -12.45 -1.97
N LEU A 89 23.44 -12.10 -1.54
CA LEU A 89 22.28 -12.98 -1.47
C LEU A 89 21.51 -13.04 -2.79
N GLY A 90 21.92 -12.27 -3.82
CA GLY A 90 21.25 -12.21 -5.10
C GLY A 90 19.89 -11.51 -5.07
N THR A 91 19.64 -10.65 -4.07
CA THR A 91 18.39 -9.95 -3.86
C THR A 91 18.59 -8.47 -3.59
N THR A 92 17.50 -7.76 -3.32
CA THR A 92 17.49 -6.35 -2.92
C THR A 92 16.60 -6.15 -1.69
N ALA A 93 16.78 -5.01 -1.01
CA ALA A 93 15.89 -4.61 0.06
C ALA A 93 14.42 -4.54 -0.44
N GLY A 94 13.50 -5.05 0.34
CA GLY A 94 12.09 -5.12 -0.01
C GLY A 94 11.70 -6.27 -0.97
N ALA A 95 12.69 -6.95 -1.58
CA ALA A 95 12.49 -8.13 -2.42
C ALA A 95 13.12 -9.40 -1.82
N TYR A 96 13.66 -9.29 -0.61
CA TYR A 96 14.20 -10.43 0.12
C TYR A 96 13.08 -11.37 0.52
N ASP A 97 13.07 -12.58 -0.01
CA ASP A 97 12.06 -13.61 0.20
C ASP A 97 12.57 -14.86 0.95
N ASP A 98 13.90 -14.98 1.11
CA ASP A 98 14.55 -16.06 1.86
C ASP A 98 14.59 -15.79 3.37
N TRP A 99 13.58 -15.12 3.91
CA TRP A 99 13.51 -14.74 5.32
C TRP A 99 13.49 -15.96 6.26
N HIS A 100 13.10 -17.14 5.78
CA HIS A 100 13.17 -18.40 6.50
C HIS A 100 14.63 -18.89 6.73
N GLU A 101 15.58 -18.44 5.88
CA GLU A 101 17.01 -18.69 6.08
C GLU A 101 17.60 -17.86 7.23
N GLY A 102 16.90 -16.84 7.67
CA GLY A 102 17.29 -16.03 8.81
C GLY A 102 18.52 -15.15 8.59
N ASN A 103 18.93 -14.91 7.34
CA ASN A 103 20.14 -14.18 6.95
C ASN A 103 19.88 -12.75 6.47
N ASP A 104 18.75 -12.15 6.84
CA ASP A 104 18.40 -10.77 6.50
C ASP A 104 19.48 -9.77 6.89
N PRO A 105 20.12 -9.08 5.91
CA PRO A 105 21.20 -8.15 6.17
C PRO A 105 20.82 -6.97 7.06
N ALA A 106 19.59 -6.50 7.00
CA ALA A 106 19.11 -5.39 7.81
C ALA A 106 18.88 -5.77 9.28
N GLY A 107 18.79 -7.07 9.57
CA GLY A 107 18.59 -7.56 10.93
C GLY A 107 17.14 -7.44 11.41
N ILE A 108 16.18 -7.31 10.48
CA ILE A 108 14.75 -7.13 10.78
C ILE A 108 14.06 -8.50 10.82
N SER A 109 14.21 -9.30 9.76
CA SER A 109 13.56 -10.59 9.56
C SER A 109 14.52 -11.76 9.85
N THR A 110 15.18 -11.75 11.01
CA THR A 110 16.19 -12.75 11.39
C THR A 110 16.12 -13.13 12.85
N GLN A 111 16.59 -14.34 13.18
CA GLN A 111 16.84 -14.80 14.54
C GLN A 111 18.35 -14.95 14.83
N ASP A 112 19.23 -14.64 13.86
CA ASP A 112 20.67 -14.63 14.08
C ASP A 112 21.07 -13.52 15.04
N PRO A 113 21.70 -13.83 16.19
CA PRO A 113 22.03 -12.83 17.21
C PRO A 113 23.01 -11.76 16.74
N LYS A 114 23.80 -12.02 15.68
CA LYS A 114 24.74 -11.03 15.12
C LYS A 114 24.00 -10.08 14.19
N LEU A 115 23.08 -10.60 13.37
CA LEU A 115 22.28 -9.79 12.48
C LEU A 115 21.24 -8.96 13.26
N MET A 116 20.57 -9.53 14.26
CA MET A 116 19.61 -8.81 15.10
C MET A 116 20.22 -7.56 15.75
N LYS A 117 21.52 -7.55 16.07
CA LYS A 117 22.22 -6.38 16.63
C LYS A 117 22.37 -5.22 15.65
N ARG A 118 22.12 -5.44 14.36
CA ARG A 118 22.17 -4.39 13.33
C ARG A 118 20.98 -3.45 13.39
N LEU A 119 19.84 -3.92 13.90
CA LEU A 119 18.64 -3.13 14.13
C LEU A 119 18.69 -2.48 15.51
N ASP A 120 18.61 -1.16 15.54
CA ASP A 120 18.34 -0.40 16.76
C ASP A 120 16.81 -0.15 16.85
N PRO A 121 16.07 -0.89 17.66
CA PRO A 121 14.60 -0.81 17.67
C PRO A 121 14.07 0.56 18.10
N ILE A 122 14.84 1.31 18.92
CA ILE A 122 14.42 2.65 19.36
C ILE A 122 14.53 3.65 18.20
N LYS A 123 15.64 3.63 17.46
CA LYS A 123 15.80 4.49 16.27
C LYS A 123 14.84 4.09 15.16
N ALA A 124 14.70 2.80 14.88
CA ALA A 124 13.78 2.27 13.90
C ALA A 124 12.34 2.66 14.21
N GLY A 125 11.91 2.49 15.47
CA GLY A 125 10.58 2.90 15.92
C GLY A 125 10.31 4.39 15.76
N ARG A 126 11.30 5.25 16.02
CA ARG A 126 11.16 6.71 15.77
C ARG A 126 11.01 7.02 14.28
N LYS A 127 11.79 6.37 13.41
CA LYS A 127 11.67 6.53 11.96
C LYS A 127 10.28 6.13 11.47
N LEU A 128 9.79 4.96 11.89
CA LEU A 128 8.46 4.48 11.54
C LEU A 128 7.37 5.43 12.05
N SER A 129 7.46 5.88 13.30
CA SER A 129 6.52 6.84 13.87
C SER A 129 6.46 8.13 13.05
N ASN A 130 7.59 8.67 12.65
CA ASN A 130 7.64 9.88 11.81
C ASN A 130 7.02 9.61 10.43
N TYR A 131 7.34 8.48 9.80
CA TYR A 131 6.78 8.10 8.51
C TYR A 131 5.24 7.99 8.57
N LEU A 132 4.69 7.31 9.58
CA LEU A 132 3.25 7.18 9.77
C LEU A 132 2.56 8.52 10.03
N LYS A 133 3.20 9.42 10.79
CA LYS A 133 2.69 10.79 11.01
C LYS A 133 2.64 11.57 9.71
N VAL A 134 3.70 11.53 8.90
CA VAL A 134 3.73 12.22 7.60
C VAL A 134 2.66 11.65 6.66
N MET A 135 2.56 10.34 6.54
CA MET A 135 1.53 9.67 5.75
C MET A 135 0.11 10.11 6.17
N THR A 136 -0.14 10.17 7.48
CA THR A 136 -1.43 10.63 8.00
C THR A 136 -1.69 12.10 7.67
N LEU A 137 -0.69 12.97 7.84
CA LEU A 137 -0.81 14.39 7.53
C LEU A 137 -1.05 14.66 6.04
N GLU A 138 -0.39 13.92 5.16
CA GLU A 138 -0.62 14.00 3.71
C GLU A 138 -2.06 13.62 3.37
N ALA A 139 -2.54 12.48 3.87
CA ALA A 139 -3.91 12.04 3.64
C ALA A 139 -4.94 13.08 4.16
N GLN A 140 -4.72 13.61 5.37
CA GLN A 140 -5.57 14.65 5.93
C GLN A 140 -5.54 15.95 5.12
N THR A 141 -4.40 16.29 4.53
CA THR A 141 -4.26 17.48 3.68
C THR A 141 -5.08 17.32 2.41
N LEU A 142 -5.06 16.12 1.79
CA LEU A 142 -5.89 15.82 0.63
C LEU A 142 -7.39 15.86 0.96
N ALA A 143 -7.80 15.26 2.08
CA ALA A 143 -9.20 15.34 2.51
C ALA A 143 -9.67 16.78 2.70
N ARG A 144 -8.85 17.62 3.34
CA ARG A 144 -9.16 19.07 3.50
C ARG A 144 -9.23 19.79 2.15
N ALA A 145 -8.36 19.47 1.21
CA ALA A 145 -8.40 20.02 -0.14
C ALA A 145 -9.71 19.67 -0.88
N CYS A 146 -10.27 18.50 -0.61
CA CYS A 146 -11.59 18.08 -1.09
C CYS A 146 -12.77 18.62 -0.23
N GLY A 147 -12.50 19.51 0.72
CA GLY A 147 -13.54 20.08 1.61
C GLY A 147 -14.05 19.10 2.67
N LYS A 148 -13.34 18.00 2.92
CA LYS A 148 -13.75 16.99 3.90
C LYS A 148 -13.10 17.23 5.25
N ASN A 149 -13.83 16.97 6.34
CA ASN A 149 -13.36 17.08 7.71
C ASN A 149 -12.88 15.76 8.32
N SER A 150 -13.06 14.66 7.60
CA SER A 150 -12.58 13.32 7.96
C SER A 150 -12.10 12.59 6.71
N LEU A 151 -11.08 11.73 6.89
CA LEU A 151 -10.59 10.83 5.83
C LEU A 151 -11.67 9.87 5.34
N HIS A 152 -12.53 9.39 6.24
CA HIS A 152 -13.63 8.47 5.91
C HIS A 152 -14.82 9.15 5.23
N ASN A 153 -14.76 10.46 5.03
CA ASN A 153 -15.74 11.20 4.23
C ASN A 153 -15.28 11.42 2.78
N LEU A 154 -14.08 10.95 2.45
CA LEU A 154 -13.63 10.88 1.07
C LEU A 154 -14.48 9.86 0.29
N GLU A 155 -14.83 10.21 -0.95
CA GLU A 155 -15.72 9.45 -1.82
C GLU A 155 -15.12 9.37 -3.24
N PRO A 156 -15.56 8.42 -4.07
CA PRO A 156 -15.09 8.32 -5.47
C PRO A 156 -15.28 9.61 -6.26
N GLU A 157 -16.29 10.41 -5.92
CA GLU A 157 -16.62 11.71 -6.52
C GLU A 157 -15.57 12.79 -6.26
N ASP A 158 -14.74 12.62 -5.23
CA ASP A 158 -13.59 13.50 -4.94
C ASP A 158 -12.39 13.21 -5.84
N MET A 159 -12.50 12.25 -6.74
CA MET A 159 -11.42 11.75 -7.58
C MET A 159 -11.72 11.86 -9.06
N CYS A 160 -10.66 12.00 -9.86
CA CYS A 160 -10.67 11.72 -11.29
C CYS A 160 -9.40 10.96 -11.67
N ALA A 161 -9.47 10.18 -12.74
CA ALA A 161 -8.33 9.43 -13.24
C ALA A 161 -7.65 10.21 -14.39
N LEU A 162 -6.32 10.15 -14.43
CA LEU A 162 -5.55 10.81 -15.50
C LEU A 162 -5.34 9.91 -16.71
N THR A 163 -5.58 8.60 -16.61
CA THR A 163 -5.45 7.64 -17.70
C THR A 163 -6.72 6.80 -17.83
N PHE A 164 -6.94 6.27 -19.01
CA PHE A 164 -8.08 5.40 -19.31
C PHE A 164 -8.08 4.14 -18.41
N GLU A 165 -6.92 3.52 -18.26
CA GLU A 165 -6.77 2.30 -17.45
C GLU A 165 -7.09 2.58 -15.98
N ALA A 166 -6.59 3.69 -15.44
CA ALA A 166 -6.89 4.08 -14.06
C ALA A 166 -8.38 4.38 -13.88
N ALA A 167 -9.02 5.05 -14.86
CA ALA A 167 -10.45 5.33 -14.83
C ALA A 167 -11.27 4.04 -14.81
N ALA A 168 -10.92 3.07 -15.67
CA ALA A 168 -11.58 1.79 -15.76
C ALA A 168 -11.42 0.96 -14.47
N MET A 169 -10.20 0.87 -13.94
CA MET A 169 -9.90 0.12 -12.71
C MET A 169 -10.53 0.72 -11.46
N ALA A 170 -10.42 2.04 -11.29
CA ALA A 170 -10.95 2.74 -10.12
C ALA A 170 -12.45 3.04 -10.22
N ARG A 171 -13.03 2.95 -11.40
CA ARG A 171 -14.42 3.34 -11.70
C ARG A 171 -14.73 4.78 -11.28
N VAL A 172 -13.81 5.67 -11.63
CA VAL A 172 -13.95 7.12 -11.44
C VAL A 172 -13.86 7.83 -12.78
N PRO A 173 -14.40 9.06 -12.94
CA PRO A 173 -14.37 9.77 -14.21
C PRO A 173 -12.95 10.00 -14.74
N LEU A 174 -12.78 9.89 -16.04
CA LEU A 174 -11.57 10.37 -16.71
C LEU A 174 -11.51 11.91 -16.59
N ALA A 175 -10.36 12.45 -16.25
CA ALA A 175 -10.16 13.87 -16.00
C ALA A 175 -10.67 14.73 -17.18
N GLY A 176 -11.43 15.77 -16.86
CA GLY A 176 -12.06 16.65 -17.84
C GLY A 176 -13.35 16.10 -18.47
N THR A 177 -13.83 14.96 -18.03
CA THR A 177 -15.08 14.34 -18.50
C THR A 177 -15.94 13.84 -17.34
N THR A 178 -17.17 13.41 -17.65
CA THR A 178 -18.01 12.64 -16.75
C THR A 178 -18.01 11.14 -17.08
N TRP A 179 -17.16 10.75 -18.03
CA TRP A 179 -17.14 9.39 -18.53
C TRP A 179 -16.33 8.45 -17.63
N ILE A 180 -16.97 7.34 -17.26
CA ILE A 180 -16.38 6.24 -16.53
C ILE A 180 -16.36 5.03 -17.45
N PRO A 181 -15.19 4.56 -17.91
CA PRO A 181 -15.09 3.43 -18.83
C PRO A 181 -15.80 2.18 -18.31
N GLY A 182 -16.65 1.59 -19.15
CA GLY A 182 -17.40 0.38 -18.80
C GLY A 182 -18.61 0.58 -17.87
N ILE A 183 -18.88 1.82 -17.42
CA ILE A 183 -20.03 2.12 -16.54
C ILE A 183 -21.03 3.05 -17.23
N ASN A 184 -20.58 4.14 -17.81
CA ASN A 184 -21.45 5.04 -18.55
C ASN A 184 -20.89 5.30 -19.96
N ASN A 185 -21.80 5.50 -20.91
CA ASN A 185 -21.48 5.71 -22.35
C ASN A 185 -21.68 7.17 -22.78
N LYS A 186 -21.55 8.14 -21.84
CA LYS A 186 -21.76 9.56 -22.14
C LYS A 186 -20.52 10.38 -21.87
#